data_9616de752337e2a14688618950fab566
#
_entry.id   9616de752337e2a14688618950fab566
#
_cell.length_a   1.000
_cell.length_b   1.000
_cell.length_c   1.000
_cell.angle_alpha   90.00
_cell.angle_beta   90.00
_cell.angle_gamma   90.00
#
_symmetry.space_group_name_H-M   'P 1'
#
loop_
_entity.id
_entity.type
_entity.pdbx_description
1 polymer ?
#
loop_
_entity_poly.entity_id
_entity_poly.type
_entity_poly.pdbx_seq_one_letter_code
_entity_poly.pdbx_strand_id
1 'polypeptide(L)'
;MEKQFIAVSGPVIIENDKVLLNKHGNDNFWKFLGGCVENFDFADINNSLEEACRREVKEEMGFDVEIIQPIKPMMVPKPNEPGVWIILIHYLAKRLGEIKLGPDIKDAQWFDINNLPPDCAPNIKPVIEEYKKGL
;
A
#
# COMPACT_ATOMS: atom_id res chain seq x y z
N MET A 1 -23.15 -2.24 17.64
CA MET A 1 -22.74 -2.18 16.24
C MET A 1 -21.66 -3.22 15.98
N GLU A 2 -21.84 -4.01 14.96
CA GLU A 2 -20.89 -5.01 14.56
C GLU A 2 -19.69 -4.36 13.87
N LYS A 3 -18.48 -4.76 14.26
CA LYS A 3 -17.25 -4.25 13.62
C LYS A 3 -16.88 -5.09 12.42
N GLN A 4 -16.50 -4.45 11.34
CA GLN A 4 -15.97 -5.12 10.17
C GLN A 4 -14.50 -4.79 9.98
N PHE A 5 -13.74 -5.75 9.52
CA PHE A 5 -12.33 -5.59 9.21
C PHE A 5 -12.07 -5.92 7.76
N ILE A 6 -11.30 -5.08 7.10
CA ILE A 6 -10.84 -5.29 5.73
C ILE A 6 -9.33 -5.37 5.77
N ALA A 7 -8.76 -6.40 5.18
CA ALA A 7 -7.30 -6.51 5.07
C ALA A 7 -6.84 -5.96 3.72
N VAL A 8 -5.84 -5.10 3.76
CA VAL A 8 -5.22 -4.50 2.58
C VAL A 8 -3.75 -4.85 2.58
N SER A 9 -3.23 -5.29 1.44
CA SER A 9 -1.83 -5.63 1.27
C SER A 9 -1.23 -4.86 0.10
N GLY A 10 0.00 -4.39 0.26
CA GLY A 10 0.67 -3.66 -0.80
C GLY A 10 2.12 -3.33 -0.48
N PRO A 11 2.90 -2.96 -1.51
CA PRO A 11 4.31 -2.64 -1.32
C PRO A 11 4.52 -1.17 -0.97
N VAL A 12 5.59 -0.91 -0.23
CA VAL A 12 6.16 0.43 -0.07
C VAL A 12 7.40 0.48 -0.95
N ILE A 13 7.36 1.31 -1.98
CA ILE A 13 8.43 1.43 -2.96
C ILE A 13 9.13 2.76 -2.75
N ILE A 14 10.42 2.70 -2.40
CA ILE A 14 11.23 3.91 -2.19
C ILE A 14 12.46 3.81 -3.08
N GLU A 15 12.66 4.80 -3.93
CA GLU A 15 13.80 4.92 -4.84
C GLU A 15 14.34 6.34 -4.77
N ASN A 16 15.65 6.47 -4.58
CA ASN A 16 16.33 7.77 -4.49
C ASN A 16 15.64 8.73 -3.50
N ASP A 17 15.33 8.22 -2.31
CA ASP A 17 14.64 8.96 -1.24
C ASP A 17 13.25 9.48 -1.62
N LYS A 18 12.61 8.84 -2.58
CA LYS A 18 11.24 9.15 -2.97
C LYS A 18 10.35 7.92 -2.86
N VAL A 19 9.17 8.12 -2.33
CA VAL A 19 8.16 7.06 -2.18
C VAL A 19 7.10 7.20 -3.27
N LEU A 20 6.70 6.06 -3.83
CA LEU A 20 5.62 6.02 -4.82
C LEU A 20 4.29 5.93 -4.11
N LEU A 21 3.43 6.91 -4.31
CA LEU A 21 2.08 6.94 -3.76
C LEU A 21 1.06 7.05 -4.90
N ASN A 22 -0.18 6.64 -4.62
CA ASN A 22 -1.23 6.71 -5.63
C ASN A 22 -2.56 7.22 -5.06
N LYS A 23 -3.46 7.54 -5.98
CA LYS A 23 -4.87 7.84 -5.72
C LYS A 23 -5.72 6.96 -6.62
N HIS A 24 -6.72 6.32 -6.04
CA HIS A 24 -7.74 5.62 -6.81
C HIS A 24 -8.87 6.58 -7.18
N GLY A 25 -9.71 6.20 -8.10
CA GLY A 25 -10.88 6.90 -8.62
C GLY A 25 -11.31 8.18 -7.93
N ASN A 26 -11.99 8.08 -6.79
CA ASN A 26 -12.54 9.23 -6.07
C ASN A 26 -11.72 9.68 -4.86
N ASP A 27 -10.52 9.13 -4.69
CA ASP A 27 -9.67 9.52 -3.57
C ASP A 27 -9.25 10.98 -3.69
N ASN A 28 -9.27 11.68 -2.58
CA ASN A 28 -8.74 13.04 -2.47
C ASN A 28 -7.49 13.09 -1.59
N PHE A 29 -6.87 11.94 -1.36
CA PHE A 29 -5.67 11.81 -0.55
C PHE A 29 -4.74 10.76 -1.15
N TRP A 30 -3.45 10.91 -0.86
CA TRP A 30 -2.42 9.96 -1.32
C TRP A 30 -2.33 8.78 -0.35
N LYS A 31 -2.08 7.60 -0.90
CA LYS A 31 -1.92 6.39 -0.11
C LYS A 31 -0.85 5.48 -0.71
N PHE A 32 -0.37 4.52 0.10
CA PHE A 32 0.52 3.48 -0.41
C PHE A 32 -0.19 2.64 -1.46
N LEU A 33 0.60 2.00 -2.31
CA LEU A 33 0.10 1.03 -3.27
C LEU A 33 -0.52 -0.16 -2.52
N GLY A 34 -1.51 -0.80 -3.14
CA GLY A 34 -2.12 -1.97 -2.56
C GLY A 34 -3.63 -1.95 -2.62
N GLY A 35 -4.22 -3.06 -2.24
CA GLY A 35 -5.66 -3.22 -2.25
C GLY A 35 -6.12 -4.38 -1.38
N CYS A 36 -7.40 -4.68 -1.44
CA CYS A 36 -8.01 -5.68 -0.59
C CYS A 36 -7.47 -7.08 -0.86
N VAL A 37 -7.20 -7.80 0.23
CA VAL A 37 -6.89 -9.22 0.16
C VAL A 37 -8.18 -9.96 -0.19
N GLU A 38 -8.13 -10.81 -1.20
CA GLU A 38 -9.27 -11.54 -1.72
C GLU A 38 -9.20 -13.03 -1.35
N ASN A 39 -10.32 -13.73 -1.45
CA ASN A 39 -10.38 -15.14 -1.08
C ASN A 39 -9.39 -16.01 -1.86
N PHE A 40 -9.15 -15.69 -3.13
CA PHE A 40 -8.23 -16.46 -3.97
C PHE A 40 -6.76 -16.25 -3.59
N ASP A 41 -6.44 -15.25 -2.78
CA ASP A 41 -5.07 -15.03 -2.30
C ASP A 41 -4.67 -16.08 -1.25
N PHE A 42 -5.62 -16.87 -0.74
CA PHE A 42 -5.37 -17.92 0.25
C PHE A 42 -4.91 -19.26 -0.35
N ALA A 43 -4.59 -19.29 -1.65
CA ALA A 43 -4.13 -20.53 -2.29
C ALA A 43 -2.85 -21.09 -1.66
N ASP A 44 -1.98 -20.22 -1.13
CA ASP A 44 -0.78 -20.59 -0.41
C ASP A 44 -0.79 -19.91 0.96
N ILE A 45 -1.11 -20.66 2.00
CA ILE A 45 -1.25 -20.13 3.36
C ILE A 45 0.05 -19.48 3.88
N ASN A 46 1.20 -19.94 3.40
CA ASN A 46 2.49 -19.40 3.86
C ASN A 46 2.82 -18.04 3.25
N ASN A 47 2.24 -17.73 2.09
CA ASN A 47 2.57 -16.52 1.33
C ASN A 47 1.35 -15.72 0.88
N SER A 48 0.18 -15.98 1.48
CA SER A 48 -1.08 -15.38 1.01
C SER A 48 -1.06 -13.86 0.97
N LEU A 49 -0.51 -13.21 2.00
CA LEU A 49 -0.46 -11.75 2.06
C LEU A 49 0.57 -11.17 1.11
N GLU A 50 1.70 -11.84 0.92
CA GLU A 50 2.70 -11.44 -0.06
C GLU A 50 2.18 -11.59 -1.49
N GLU A 51 1.46 -12.67 -1.77
CA GLU A 51 0.84 -12.88 -3.08
C GLU A 51 -0.25 -11.83 -3.36
N ALA A 52 -1.03 -11.45 -2.34
CA ALA A 52 -1.99 -10.36 -2.47
C ALA A 52 -1.27 -9.06 -2.81
N CYS A 53 -0.15 -8.78 -2.15
CA CYS A 53 0.68 -7.60 -2.42
C CYS A 53 1.14 -7.58 -3.88
N ARG A 54 1.69 -8.70 -4.38
CA ARG A 54 2.16 -8.81 -5.76
C ARG A 54 1.03 -8.64 -6.76
N ARG A 55 -0.10 -9.29 -6.52
CA ARG A 55 -1.27 -9.19 -7.41
C ARG A 55 -1.80 -7.77 -7.48
N GLU A 56 -1.99 -7.12 -6.34
CA GLU A 56 -2.54 -5.77 -6.30
C GLU A 56 -1.64 -4.77 -7.02
N VAL A 57 -0.34 -4.81 -6.78
CA VAL A 57 0.57 -3.87 -7.43
C VAL A 57 0.66 -4.15 -8.93
N LYS A 58 0.58 -5.40 -9.34
CA LYS A 58 0.57 -5.75 -10.77
C LYS A 58 -0.67 -5.19 -11.47
N GLU A 59 -1.82 -5.31 -10.84
CA GLU A 59 -3.07 -4.75 -11.37
C GLU A 59 -3.04 -3.22 -11.44
N GLU A 60 -2.51 -2.59 -10.41
CA GLU A 60 -2.55 -1.13 -10.27
C GLU A 60 -1.42 -0.42 -11.01
N MET A 61 -0.22 -0.98 -10.97
CA MET A 61 1.00 -0.33 -11.45
C MET A 61 1.68 -1.04 -12.61
N GLY A 62 1.27 -2.27 -12.92
CA GLY A 62 1.80 -3.02 -14.04
C GLY A 62 3.18 -3.62 -13.84
N PHE A 63 3.77 -3.52 -12.65
CA PHE A 63 5.09 -4.09 -12.40
C PHE A 63 5.07 -5.18 -11.35
N ASP A 64 6.11 -6.01 -11.35
CA ASP A 64 6.36 -7.00 -10.31
C ASP A 64 7.21 -6.39 -9.21
N VAL A 65 7.26 -7.02 -8.06
CA VAL A 65 8.08 -6.57 -6.93
C VAL A 65 8.91 -7.70 -6.36
N GLU A 66 10.07 -7.33 -5.84
CA GLU A 66 10.86 -8.17 -4.95
C GLU A 66 10.59 -7.70 -3.53
N ILE A 67 9.98 -8.55 -2.72
CA ILE A 67 9.69 -8.23 -1.33
C ILE A 67 10.97 -8.32 -0.52
N ILE A 68 11.31 -7.24 0.18
CA ILE A 68 12.52 -7.15 0.99
C ILE A 68 12.23 -7.59 2.42
N GLN A 69 11.22 -6.98 3.05
CA GLN A 69 10.85 -7.34 4.42
C GLN A 69 9.46 -6.80 4.76
N PRO A 70 8.78 -7.44 5.72
CA PRO A 70 7.49 -6.92 6.17
C PRO A 70 7.67 -5.64 6.98
N ILE A 71 6.64 -4.81 6.93
CA ILE A 71 6.53 -3.61 7.74
C ILE A 71 5.51 -3.90 8.84
N LYS A 72 5.70 -3.33 10.01
CA LYS A 72 4.77 -3.52 11.13
C LYS A 72 3.34 -3.23 10.68
N PRO A 73 2.40 -4.18 10.84
CA PRO A 73 1.02 -3.95 10.43
C PRO A 73 0.36 -2.87 11.28
N MET A 74 -0.59 -2.17 10.68
CA MET A 74 -1.31 -1.07 11.30
C MET A 74 -2.81 -1.26 11.11
N MET A 75 -3.61 -0.62 11.94
CA MET A 75 -5.06 -0.64 11.80
C MET A 75 -5.57 0.77 11.88
N VAL A 76 -6.38 1.17 10.91
CA VAL A 76 -6.95 2.50 10.84
C VAL A 76 -8.45 2.41 10.56
N PRO A 77 -9.25 3.40 10.99
CA PRO A 77 -10.65 3.43 10.61
C PRO A 77 -10.79 3.74 9.12
N LYS A 78 -11.78 3.13 8.47
CA LYS A 78 -12.07 3.42 7.08
C LYS A 78 -12.75 4.77 6.99
N PRO A 79 -12.26 5.70 6.14
CA PRO A 79 -12.91 6.99 5.98
C PRO A 79 -14.36 6.84 5.53
N ASN A 80 -15.26 7.62 6.14
CA ASN A 80 -16.68 7.70 5.78
C ASN A 80 -17.49 6.42 5.97
N GLU A 81 -16.93 5.41 6.65
CA GLU A 81 -17.64 4.17 6.95
C GLU A 81 -17.49 3.80 8.43
N PRO A 82 -18.35 4.33 9.32
CA PRO A 82 -18.28 3.99 10.74
C PRO A 82 -18.44 2.48 10.98
N GLY A 83 -17.61 1.93 11.86
CA GLY A 83 -17.62 0.51 12.19
C GLY A 83 -16.78 -0.35 11.27
N VAL A 84 -16.15 0.22 10.26
CA VAL A 84 -15.25 -0.50 9.36
C VAL A 84 -13.81 -0.06 9.65
N TRP A 85 -12.92 -1.05 9.82
CA TRP A 85 -11.50 -0.84 10.10
C TRP A 85 -10.67 -1.49 9.01
N ILE A 86 -9.55 -0.88 8.68
CA ILE A 86 -8.63 -1.41 7.67
C ILE A 86 -7.37 -1.88 8.38
N ILE A 87 -7.04 -3.16 8.16
CA ILE A 87 -5.76 -3.73 8.60
C ILE A 87 -4.81 -3.55 7.43
N LEU A 88 -3.76 -2.76 7.65
CA LEU A 88 -2.80 -2.39 6.62
C LEU A 88 -1.57 -3.27 6.74
N ILE A 89 -1.34 -4.09 5.73
CA ILE A 89 -0.21 -5.01 5.66
C ILE A 89 0.66 -4.58 4.50
N HIS A 90 1.79 -3.96 4.81
CA HIS A 90 2.71 -3.46 3.80
C HIS A 90 4.06 -4.16 3.90
N TYR A 91 4.71 -4.22 2.76
CA TYR A 91 6.05 -4.79 2.63
C TYR A 91 6.96 -3.76 1.99
N LEU A 92 8.15 -3.59 2.56
CA LEU A 92 9.19 -2.86 1.85
C LEU A 92 9.60 -3.71 0.66
N ALA A 93 9.58 -3.15 -0.53
CA ALA A 93 9.78 -3.92 -1.75
C ALA A 93 10.51 -3.09 -2.79
N LYS A 94 11.16 -3.81 -3.72
CA LYS A 94 11.85 -3.24 -4.86
C LYS A 94 11.00 -3.43 -6.09
N ARG A 95 10.82 -2.37 -6.86
CA ARG A 95 10.09 -2.41 -8.12
C ARG A 95 10.90 -3.13 -9.20
N LEU A 96 10.24 -4.06 -9.90
CA LEU A 96 10.82 -4.80 -11.02
C LEU A 96 10.00 -4.50 -12.27
N GLY A 97 10.39 -3.49 -13.01
CA GLY A 97 9.70 -3.13 -14.25
C GLY A 97 9.18 -1.70 -14.26
N GLU A 98 8.62 -1.31 -15.39
CA GLU A 98 8.12 0.04 -15.60
C GLU A 98 6.71 0.22 -15.08
N ILE A 99 6.37 1.47 -14.75
CA ILE A 99 5.04 1.81 -14.24
C ILE A 99 4.07 1.91 -15.41
N LYS A 100 2.98 1.13 -15.35
CA LYS A 100 1.85 1.22 -16.27
C LYS A 100 0.58 1.26 -15.43
N LEU A 101 -0.02 2.42 -15.32
CA LEU A 101 -1.19 2.60 -14.46
C LEU A 101 -2.38 1.79 -14.96
N GLY A 102 -3.00 1.04 -14.03
CA GLY A 102 -4.25 0.34 -14.29
C GLY A 102 -5.43 1.31 -14.38
N PRO A 103 -6.59 0.82 -14.85
CA PRO A 103 -7.72 1.71 -15.13
C PRO A 103 -8.32 2.39 -13.90
N ASP A 104 -8.13 1.81 -12.71
CA ASP A 104 -8.70 2.37 -11.47
C ASP A 104 -7.79 3.38 -10.78
N ILE A 105 -6.59 3.60 -11.31
CA ILE A 105 -5.63 4.53 -10.72
C ILE A 105 -5.79 5.90 -11.36
N LYS A 106 -6.17 6.87 -10.52
CA LYS A 106 -6.37 8.25 -10.94
C LYS A 106 -5.05 8.97 -11.14
N ASP A 107 -4.08 8.72 -10.24
CA ASP A 107 -2.79 9.39 -10.26
C ASP A 107 -1.78 8.58 -9.47
N ALA A 108 -0.51 8.67 -9.85
CA ALA A 108 0.60 8.06 -9.14
C ALA A 108 1.80 8.99 -9.28
N GLN A 109 2.45 9.28 -8.15
CA GLN A 109 3.58 10.21 -8.13
C GLN A 109 4.62 9.78 -7.10
N TRP A 110 5.85 10.21 -7.35
CA TRP A 110 6.96 10.06 -6.42
C TRP A 110 7.06 11.29 -5.53
N PHE A 111 7.15 11.08 -4.22
CA PHE A 111 7.27 12.14 -3.24
C PHE A 111 8.53 11.98 -2.42
N ASP A 112 9.23 13.08 -2.19
CA ASP A 112 10.39 13.10 -1.30
C ASP A 112 9.95 12.65 0.10
N ILE A 113 10.63 11.66 0.66
CA ILE A 113 10.29 11.13 1.98
C ILE A 113 10.50 12.16 3.10
N ASN A 114 11.24 13.22 2.84
CA ASN A 114 11.44 14.32 3.78
C ASN A 114 10.48 15.48 3.55
N ASN A 115 9.63 15.39 2.53
CA ASN A 115 8.67 16.44 2.19
C ASN A 115 7.40 15.81 1.62
N LEU A 116 6.70 15.05 2.46
CA LEU A 116 5.48 14.36 2.07
C LEU A 116 4.35 15.36 1.83
N PRO A 117 3.44 15.08 0.88
CA PRO A 117 2.29 15.95 0.66
C PRO A 117 1.38 15.99 1.89
N PRO A 118 0.69 17.13 2.13
CA PRO A 118 -0.15 17.26 3.34
C PRO A 118 -1.40 16.37 3.30
N ASP A 119 -1.84 15.97 2.12
CA ASP A 119 -3.03 15.14 1.91
C ASP A 119 -2.69 13.66 1.81
N CYS A 120 -1.95 13.14 2.78
CA CYS A 120 -1.59 11.72 2.87
C CYS A 120 -2.52 10.95 3.79
N ALA A 121 -2.71 9.67 3.49
CA ALA A 121 -3.34 8.75 4.44
C ALA A 121 -2.55 8.71 5.76
N PRO A 122 -3.21 8.49 6.91
CA PRO A 122 -2.56 8.63 8.21
C PRO A 122 -1.44 7.64 8.50
N ASN A 123 -1.38 6.52 7.78
CA ASN A 123 -0.34 5.51 7.97
C ASN A 123 0.97 5.83 7.25
N ILE A 124 0.98 6.79 6.33
CA ILE A 124 2.18 7.04 5.51
C ILE A 124 3.32 7.59 6.34
N LYS A 125 3.08 8.64 7.10
CA LYS A 125 4.13 9.28 7.90
C LYS A 125 4.78 8.33 8.90
N PRO A 126 4.03 7.56 9.71
CA PRO A 126 4.66 6.60 10.63
C PRO A 126 5.54 5.56 9.92
N VAL A 127 5.11 5.05 8.77
CA VAL A 127 5.89 4.07 8.01
C VAL A 127 7.18 4.70 7.48
N ILE A 128 7.11 5.91 6.95
CA ILE A 128 8.30 6.62 6.46
C ILE A 128 9.27 6.90 7.61
N GLU A 129 8.78 7.26 8.80
CA GLU A 129 9.64 7.48 9.95
C GLU A 129 10.37 6.20 10.36
N GLU A 130 9.69 5.05 10.33
CA GLU A 130 10.33 3.76 10.58
C GLU A 130 11.39 3.44 9.51
N TYR A 131 11.09 3.73 8.26
CA TYR A 131 12.04 3.54 7.16
C TYR A 131 13.32 4.34 7.40
N LYS A 132 13.18 5.60 7.80
CA LYS A 132 14.34 6.47 8.08
C LYS A 132 15.20 5.96 9.23
N LYS A 133 14.62 5.20 10.15
CA LYS A 133 15.34 4.60 11.29
C LYS A 133 16.03 3.28 10.93
N GLY A 134 15.96 2.85 9.68
CA GLY A 134 16.64 1.65 9.24
C GLY A 134 15.78 0.42 9.11
N LEU A 135 14.50 0.63 8.89
CA LEU A 135 13.59 -0.47 8.60
C LEU A 135 14.09 -1.27 7.40
#